data_d4099c7d803e01b7c80cb1c102fec6d8
#
_entry.id   d4099c7d803e01b7c80cb1c102fec6d8
#
_cell.length_a   1.000
_cell.length_b   1.000
_cell.length_c   1.000
_cell.angle_alpha   90.00
_cell.angle_beta   90.00
_cell.angle_gamma   90.00
#
_symmetry.space_group_name_H-M   'P 1'
#
loop_
_entity.id
_entity.type
_entity.pdbx_description
1 polymer ?
#
loop_
_entity_poly.entity_id
_entity_poly.type
_entity_poly.pdbx_seq_one_letter_code
_entity_poly.pdbx_strand_id
1 'polypeptide(L)'
;MGESTAERAAMWDERYAGEGFAYGETANAYLKSQRARLKAGMRGLVPGDGEGRNGVYLAEQGLIVDTLDLSRRGVAKALALAQARGVALNAVEADALRWDWPREAYDVVALIFLHLAEDERRALHAKVVSALKPGGLVILEAFRPEQIARQAAGARGGPRDANLLYRLDDLRADFCALDAIELTDADVDFDEGALHVGKGAVVRAILRRA
;
A
#
# COMPACT_ATOMS: atom_id res chain seq x y z
N MET A 1 3.24 -19.75 15.73
CA MET A 1 4.27 -19.59 14.68
C MET A 1 3.61 -18.79 13.58
N GLY A 2 4.20 -17.65 13.19
CA GLY A 2 3.66 -16.84 12.08
C GLY A 2 3.84 -17.55 10.74
N GLU A 3 3.03 -17.19 9.75
CA GLU A 3 3.17 -17.68 8.37
C GLU A 3 4.55 -17.33 7.81
N SER A 4 5.16 -18.27 7.12
CA SER A 4 6.43 -18.02 6.42
C SER A 4 6.23 -17.10 5.21
N THR A 5 7.30 -16.44 4.76
CA THR A 5 7.27 -15.64 3.53
C THR A 5 6.76 -16.44 2.33
N ALA A 6 7.13 -17.74 2.22
CA ALA A 6 6.68 -18.60 1.13
C ALA A 6 5.18 -18.91 1.18
N GLU A 7 4.61 -19.14 2.37
CA GLU A 7 3.17 -19.35 2.54
C GLU A 7 2.38 -18.09 2.20
N ARG A 8 2.85 -16.92 2.64
CA ARG A 8 2.25 -15.62 2.27
C ARG A 8 2.31 -15.37 0.76
N ALA A 9 3.45 -15.65 0.12
CA ALA A 9 3.60 -15.51 -1.33
C ALA A 9 2.62 -16.43 -2.09
N ALA A 10 2.50 -17.69 -1.68
CA ALA A 10 1.57 -18.66 -2.28
C ALA A 10 0.10 -18.23 -2.12
N MET A 11 -0.29 -17.70 -0.96
CA MET A 11 -1.63 -17.17 -0.70
C MET A 11 -1.97 -16.00 -1.61
N TRP A 12 -1.02 -15.06 -1.82
CA TRP A 12 -1.22 -13.93 -2.73
C TRP A 12 -1.22 -14.37 -4.20
N ASP A 13 -0.35 -15.31 -4.59
CA ASP A 13 -0.38 -15.90 -5.94
C ASP A 13 -1.72 -16.54 -6.26
N GLU A 14 -2.32 -17.28 -5.31
CA GLU A 14 -3.66 -17.85 -5.47
C GLU A 14 -4.72 -16.76 -5.61
N ARG A 15 -4.63 -15.69 -4.81
CA ARG A 15 -5.56 -14.56 -4.88
C ARG A 15 -5.53 -13.84 -6.23
N TYR A 16 -4.36 -13.75 -6.85
CA TYR A 16 -4.15 -13.11 -8.15
C TYR A 16 -4.22 -14.09 -9.34
N ALA A 17 -4.64 -15.34 -9.13
CA ALA A 17 -4.68 -16.37 -10.17
C ALA A 17 -5.74 -16.13 -11.24
N GLY A 18 -6.83 -15.42 -10.92
CA GLY A 18 -7.92 -15.12 -11.86
C GLY A 18 -7.49 -14.24 -13.04
N GLU A 19 -8.24 -14.30 -14.15
CA GLU A 19 -7.97 -13.47 -15.34
C GLU A 19 -8.12 -11.97 -15.07
N GLY A 20 -9.07 -11.55 -14.22
CA GLY A 20 -9.30 -10.15 -13.87
C GLY A 20 -8.38 -9.67 -12.73
N PHE A 21 -8.59 -8.44 -12.30
CA PHE A 21 -7.89 -7.81 -11.18
C PHE A 21 -8.71 -7.94 -9.89
N ALA A 22 -8.13 -8.52 -8.84
CA ALA A 22 -8.82 -8.79 -7.59
C ALA A 22 -9.34 -7.51 -6.92
N TYR A 23 -8.57 -6.42 -7.01
CA TYR A 23 -8.89 -5.11 -6.46
C TYR A 23 -9.14 -4.04 -7.51
N GLY A 24 -9.43 -4.46 -8.77
CA GLY A 24 -9.63 -3.57 -9.90
C GLY A 24 -8.34 -2.93 -10.41
N GLU A 25 -8.47 -2.19 -11.51
CA GLU A 25 -7.35 -1.51 -12.18
C GLU A 25 -7.23 -0.03 -11.79
N THR A 26 -8.25 0.51 -11.13
CA THR A 26 -8.26 1.90 -10.69
C THR A 26 -7.52 2.03 -9.36
N ALA A 27 -6.62 3.02 -9.28
CA ALA A 27 -5.90 3.29 -8.06
C ALA A 27 -6.83 3.62 -6.89
N ASN A 28 -6.35 3.37 -5.70
CA ASN A 28 -7.02 3.70 -4.46
C ASN A 28 -7.50 5.17 -4.45
N ALA A 29 -8.73 5.38 -4.01
CA ALA A 29 -9.38 6.71 -4.07
C ALA A 29 -8.67 7.76 -3.21
N TYR A 30 -8.15 7.36 -2.04
CA TYR A 30 -7.41 8.26 -1.17
C TYR A 30 -6.06 8.66 -1.80
N LEU A 31 -5.32 7.71 -2.38
CA LEU A 31 -4.09 7.99 -3.11
C LEU A 31 -4.36 8.97 -4.27
N LYS A 32 -5.43 8.77 -5.03
CA LYS A 32 -5.85 9.68 -6.11
C LYS A 32 -6.16 11.08 -5.59
N SER A 33 -6.79 11.21 -4.43
CA SER A 33 -7.11 12.51 -3.82
C SER A 33 -5.85 13.31 -3.47
N GLN A 34 -4.68 12.66 -3.34
CA GLN A 34 -3.40 13.30 -3.06
C GLN A 34 -2.66 13.76 -4.32
N ARG A 35 -3.30 13.74 -5.50
CA ARG A 35 -2.73 14.12 -6.80
C ARG A 35 -1.94 15.43 -6.78
N ALA A 36 -2.43 16.43 -6.06
CA ALA A 36 -1.78 17.75 -5.98
C ALA A 36 -0.39 17.73 -5.31
N ARG A 37 -0.07 16.67 -4.56
CA ARG A 37 1.23 16.46 -3.90
C ARG A 37 2.24 15.73 -4.80
N LEU A 38 1.77 15.13 -5.89
CA LEU A 38 2.57 14.33 -6.82
C LEU A 38 3.08 15.25 -7.96
N LYS A 39 4.37 15.21 -8.23
CA LYS A 39 5.01 15.97 -9.30
C LYS A 39 5.78 15.06 -10.23
N ALA A 40 5.73 15.33 -11.53
CA ALA A 40 6.51 14.57 -12.50
C ALA A 40 8.01 14.62 -12.16
N GLY A 41 8.69 13.49 -12.35
CA GLY A 41 10.10 13.29 -12.01
C GLY A 41 10.39 12.91 -10.56
N MET A 42 9.39 12.95 -9.64
CA MET A 42 9.55 12.36 -8.31
C MET A 42 9.77 10.86 -8.40
N ARG A 43 10.53 10.30 -7.45
CA ARG A 43 10.64 8.84 -7.27
C ARG A 43 9.60 8.36 -6.26
N GLY A 44 8.80 7.38 -6.68
CA GLY A 44 7.79 6.72 -5.85
C GLY A 44 8.14 5.28 -5.54
N LEU A 45 7.71 4.80 -4.36
CA LEU A 45 7.75 3.38 -4.00
C LEU A 45 6.38 2.94 -3.51
N VAL A 46 5.93 1.77 -3.97
CA VAL A 46 4.69 1.13 -3.50
C VAL A 46 5.01 -0.31 -3.06
N PRO A 47 5.29 -0.55 -1.77
CA PRO A 47 5.47 -1.89 -1.26
C PRO A 47 4.11 -2.59 -1.07
N GLY A 48 4.01 -3.86 -1.47
CA GLY A 48 2.76 -4.61 -1.45
C GLY A 48 1.74 -4.10 -2.47
N ASP A 49 2.18 -3.70 -3.67
CA ASP A 49 1.31 -3.11 -4.71
C ASP A 49 0.40 -4.14 -5.40
N GLY A 50 0.64 -5.43 -5.18
CA GLY A 50 -0.15 -6.51 -5.78
C GLY A 50 -0.13 -6.47 -7.30
N GLU A 51 -1.29 -6.27 -7.90
CA GLU A 51 -1.50 -6.23 -9.34
C GLU A 51 -1.19 -4.85 -9.98
N GLY A 52 -0.58 -3.91 -9.21
CA GLY A 52 0.04 -2.70 -9.76
C GLY A 52 -0.84 -1.46 -9.87
N ARG A 53 -2.10 -1.48 -9.42
CA ARG A 53 -3.04 -0.38 -9.64
C ARG A 53 -2.56 0.98 -9.12
N ASN A 54 -1.84 0.98 -7.98
CA ASN A 54 -1.34 2.22 -7.36
C ASN A 54 -0.01 2.66 -7.98
N GLY A 55 0.90 1.72 -8.23
CA GLY A 55 2.19 2.01 -8.88
C GLY A 55 2.00 2.53 -10.30
N VAL A 56 1.12 1.92 -11.07
CA VAL A 56 0.77 2.37 -12.43
C VAL A 56 0.18 3.78 -12.39
N TYR A 57 -0.75 4.05 -11.45
CA TYR A 57 -1.28 5.41 -11.29
C TYR A 57 -0.20 6.45 -10.98
N LEU A 58 0.74 6.15 -10.08
CA LEU A 58 1.85 7.07 -9.80
C LEU A 58 2.70 7.31 -11.05
N ALA A 59 2.96 6.27 -11.84
CA ALA A 59 3.68 6.38 -13.12
C ALA A 59 2.90 7.22 -14.14
N GLU A 60 1.57 7.11 -14.23
CA GLU A 60 0.70 7.97 -15.04
C GLU A 60 0.78 9.45 -14.60
N GLN A 61 1.11 9.73 -13.33
CA GLN A 61 1.36 11.09 -12.87
C GLN A 61 2.78 11.58 -13.19
N GLY A 62 3.58 10.79 -13.90
CA GLY A 62 4.94 11.12 -14.33
C GLY A 62 6.03 10.81 -13.29
N LEU A 63 5.73 10.01 -12.25
CA LEU A 63 6.74 9.57 -11.30
C LEU A 63 7.60 8.43 -11.89
N ILE A 64 8.82 8.30 -11.40
CA ILE A 64 9.67 7.13 -11.58
C ILE A 64 9.34 6.17 -10.44
N VAL A 65 8.73 5.02 -10.74
CA VAL A 65 8.09 4.18 -9.72
C VAL A 65 8.74 2.82 -9.61
N ASP A 66 9.12 2.47 -8.37
CA ASP A 66 9.45 1.13 -7.96
C ASP A 66 8.24 0.52 -7.21
N THR A 67 7.89 -0.75 -7.47
CA THR A 67 6.90 -1.49 -6.69
C THR A 67 7.45 -2.83 -6.24
N LEU A 68 7.01 -3.29 -5.08
CA LEU A 68 7.39 -4.58 -4.52
C LEU A 68 6.12 -5.38 -4.23
N ASP A 69 6.12 -6.65 -4.55
CA ASP A 69 5.10 -7.58 -4.06
C ASP A 69 5.69 -8.98 -3.86
N LEU A 70 5.14 -9.75 -2.92
CA LEU A 70 5.49 -11.15 -2.69
C LEU A 70 5.03 -12.06 -3.82
N SER A 71 3.93 -11.67 -4.49
CA SER A 71 3.31 -12.46 -5.53
C SER A 71 3.96 -12.23 -6.88
N ARG A 72 4.53 -13.28 -7.43
CA ARG A 72 5.01 -13.29 -8.81
C ARG A 72 3.90 -12.99 -9.82
N ARG A 73 2.69 -13.50 -9.57
CA ARG A 73 1.52 -13.24 -10.41
C ARG A 73 1.08 -11.78 -10.33
N GLY A 74 1.07 -11.20 -9.13
CA GLY A 74 0.80 -9.79 -8.92
C GLY A 74 1.78 -8.91 -9.71
N VAL A 75 3.08 -9.16 -9.57
CA VAL A 75 4.13 -8.44 -10.31
C VAL A 75 3.94 -8.57 -11.83
N ALA A 76 3.64 -9.78 -12.34
CA ALA A 76 3.39 -9.97 -13.77
C ALA A 76 2.19 -9.15 -14.27
N LYS A 77 1.10 -9.11 -13.50
CA LYS A 77 -0.09 -8.30 -13.82
C LYS A 77 0.21 -6.79 -13.72
N ALA A 78 0.98 -6.36 -12.72
CA ALA A 78 1.40 -4.97 -12.59
C ALA A 78 2.19 -4.49 -13.83
N LEU A 79 3.12 -5.30 -14.34
CA LEU A 79 3.87 -5.00 -15.55
C LEU A 79 2.96 -4.98 -16.80
N ALA A 80 2.02 -5.93 -16.90
CA ALA A 80 1.06 -5.95 -18.00
C ALA A 80 0.12 -4.73 -17.99
N LEU A 81 -0.34 -4.31 -16.79
CA LEU A 81 -1.16 -3.11 -16.62
C LEU A 81 -0.37 -1.86 -17.00
N ALA A 82 0.89 -1.73 -16.56
CA ALA A 82 1.75 -0.62 -16.92
C ALA A 82 1.95 -0.53 -18.44
N GLN A 83 2.21 -1.65 -19.09
CA GLN A 83 2.31 -1.73 -20.56
C GLN A 83 1.01 -1.29 -21.25
N ALA A 84 -0.14 -1.77 -20.78
CA ALA A 84 -1.45 -1.40 -21.32
C ALA A 84 -1.77 0.09 -21.16
N ARG A 85 -1.24 0.72 -20.10
CA ARG A 85 -1.39 2.17 -19.83
C ARG A 85 -0.30 3.04 -20.45
N GLY A 86 0.69 2.42 -21.14
CA GLY A 86 1.79 3.13 -21.80
C GLY A 86 2.76 3.82 -20.84
N VAL A 87 2.93 3.27 -19.63
CA VAL A 87 3.86 3.80 -18.61
C VAL A 87 4.93 2.77 -18.25
N ALA A 88 6.07 3.26 -17.74
CA ALA A 88 7.13 2.41 -17.21
C ALA A 88 6.94 2.17 -15.70
N LEU A 89 7.12 0.93 -15.28
CA LEU A 89 7.06 0.51 -13.89
C LEU A 89 8.22 -0.47 -13.60
N ASN A 90 8.96 -0.24 -12.53
CA ASN A 90 9.94 -1.20 -12.03
C ASN A 90 9.27 -2.06 -10.93
N ALA A 91 8.62 -3.15 -11.33
CA ALA A 91 7.95 -4.05 -10.41
C ALA A 91 8.85 -5.25 -10.09
N VAL A 92 9.07 -5.50 -8.79
CA VAL A 92 10.00 -6.51 -8.28
C VAL A 92 9.26 -7.51 -7.39
N GLU A 93 9.44 -8.82 -7.66
CA GLU A 93 9.02 -9.88 -6.75
C GLU A 93 9.96 -9.87 -5.54
N ALA A 94 9.49 -9.37 -4.41
CA ALA A 94 10.31 -9.23 -3.21
C ALA A 94 9.47 -9.18 -1.93
N ASP A 95 10.04 -9.70 -0.85
CA ASP A 95 9.53 -9.48 0.51
C ASP A 95 9.97 -8.09 0.98
N ALA A 96 9.02 -7.17 1.14
CA ALA A 96 9.29 -5.81 1.60
C ALA A 96 10.01 -5.77 2.97
N LEU A 97 9.83 -6.78 3.82
CA LEU A 97 10.54 -6.88 5.09
C LEU A 97 12.03 -7.23 4.93
N ARG A 98 12.39 -7.89 3.84
CA ARG A 98 13.77 -8.38 3.57
C ARG A 98 14.48 -7.65 2.46
N TRP A 99 13.73 -6.89 1.64
CA TRP A 99 14.30 -6.10 0.55
C TRP A 99 15.36 -5.12 1.06
N ASP A 100 16.38 -4.89 0.27
CA ASP A 100 17.43 -3.91 0.57
C ASP A 100 16.95 -2.51 0.22
N TRP A 101 16.37 -1.83 1.20
CA TRP A 101 15.77 -0.51 1.03
C TRP A 101 16.85 0.56 0.85
N PRO A 102 16.89 1.26 -0.29
CA PRO A 102 17.83 2.36 -0.47
C PRO A 102 17.48 3.51 0.48
N ARG A 103 18.51 4.11 1.08
CA ARG A 103 18.33 5.26 1.97
C ARG A 103 18.11 6.54 1.16
N GLU A 104 17.21 7.41 1.64
CA GLU A 104 16.98 8.75 1.08
C GLU A 104 16.78 8.75 -0.45
N ALA A 105 16.05 7.75 -0.95
CA ALA A 105 15.89 7.52 -2.39
C ALA A 105 14.53 7.97 -2.92
N TYR A 106 13.50 8.05 -2.07
CA TYR A 106 12.13 8.27 -2.51
C TYR A 106 11.55 9.60 -2.06
N ASP A 107 10.83 10.24 -2.97
CA ASP A 107 10.06 11.45 -2.71
C ASP A 107 8.66 11.11 -2.16
N VAL A 108 8.13 9.91 -2.53
CA VAL A 108 6.83 9.40 -2.06
C VAL A 108 6.92 7.90 -1.80
N VAL A 109 6.42 7.45 -0.64
CA VAL A 109 6.12 6.04 -0.39
C VAL A 109 4.63 5.90 -0.13
N ALA A 110 3.94 5.08 -0.94
CA ALA A 110 2.51 4.80 -0.79
C ALA A 110 2.30 3.44 -0.12
N LEU A 111 1.71 3.44 1.07
CA LEU A 111 1.35 2.26 1.86
C LEU A 111 -0.16 2.09 1.80
N ILE A 112 -0.65 1.33 0.83
CA ILE A 112 -2.09 1.18 0.57
C ILE A 112 -2.51 -0.26 0.87
N PHE A 113 -3.26 -0.44 1.95
CA PHE A 113 -3.78 -1.73 2.43
C PHE A 113 -2.72 -2.82 2.64
N LEU A 114 -1.49 -2.42 2.93
CA LEU A 114 -0.43 -3.32 3.36
C LEU A 114 -0.57 -3.56 4.86
N HIS A 115 -1.07 -4.74 5.23
CA HIS A 115 -1.34 -5.14 6.60
C HIS A 115 -0.32 -6.16 7.09
N LEU A 116 0.33 -5.85 8.20
CA LEU A 116 1.38 -6.66 8.83
C LEU A 116 1.13 -6.73 10.34
N ALA A 117 1.61 -7.80 10.97
CA ALA A 117 1.65 -7.89 12.43
C ALA A 117 2.52 -6.77 13.03
N GLU A 118 2.30 -6.41 14.27
CA GLU A 118 2.91 -5.24 14.92
C GLU A 118 4.42 -5.14 14.72
N ASP A 119 5.16 -6.21 15.01
CA ASP A 119 6.63 -6.20 14.89
C ASP A 119 7.08 -6.01 13.44
N GLU A 120 6.43 -6.69 12.50
CA GLU A 120 6.71 -6.55 11.07
C GLU A 120 6.33 -5.16 10.56
N ARG A 121 5.17 -4.62 11.00
CA ARG A 121 4.72 -3.27 10.67
C ARG A 121 5.74 -2.22 11.10
N ARG A 122 6.18 -2.28 12.37
CA ARG A 122 7.17 -1.35 12.92
C ARG A 122 8.49 -1.43 12.17
N ALA A 123 8.94 -2.66 11.87
CA ALA A 123 10.17 -2.87 11.11
C ALA A 123 10.07 -2.28 9.69
N LEU A 124 8.93 -2.49 8.99
CA LEU A 124 8.68 -1.91 7.66
C LEU A 124 8.61 -0.38 7.72
N HIS A 125 7.86 0.18 8.68
CA HIS A 125 7.71 1.63 8.80
C HIS A 125 9.05 2.32 9.10
N ALA A 126 9.94 1.72 9.89
CA ALA A 126 11.30 2.23 10.09
C ALA A 126 12.12 2.26 8.78
N LYS A 127 11.98 1.24 7.92
CA LYS A 127 12.61 1.21 6.58
C LYS A 127 12.04 2.32 5.69
N VAL A 128 10.73 2.53 5.72
CA VAL A 128 10.06 3.63 4.99
C VAL A 128 10.64 4.97 5.39
N VAL A 129 10.73 5.27 6.69
CA VAL A 129 11.33 6.52 7.19
C VAL A 129 12.76 6.71 6.68
N SER A 130 13.57 5.65 6.71
CA SER A 130 14.96 5.70 6.22
C SER A 130 15.07 5.92 4.71
N ALA A 131 14.11 5.39 3.93
CA ALA A 131 14.12 5.45 2.47
C ALA A 131 13.59 6.78 1.90
N LEU A 132 12.84 7.55 2.69
CA LEU A 132 12.38 8.87 2.28
C LEU A 132 13.54 9.86 2.21
N LYS A 133 13.54 10.71 1.19
CA LYS A 133 14.37 11.92 1.14
C LYS A 133 13.87 12.95 2.17
N PRO A 134 14.70 13.94 2.58
CA PRO A 134 14.20 15.13 3.25
C PRO A 134 13.07 15.78 2.42
N GLY A 135 11.96 16.12 3.07
CA GLY A 135 10.74 16.59 2.42
C GLY A 135 9.85 15.51 1.80
N GLY A 136 10.30 14.26 1.76
CA GLY A 136 9.56 13.13 1.20
C GLY A 136 8.31 12.77 2.01
N LEU A 137 7.33 12.16 1.35
CA LEU A 137 5.99 11.90 1.88
C LEU A 137 5.69 10.41 2.01
N VAL A 138 5.02 10.03 3.11
CA VAL A 138 4.23 8.81 3.19
C VAL A 138 2.78 9.16 2.89
N ILE A 139 2.14 8.36 2.03
CA ILE A 139 0.69 8.35 1.81
C ILE A 139 0.21 6.98 2.24
N LEU A 140 -0.62 6.91 3.28
CA LEU A 140 -1.06 5.64 3.87
C LEU A 140 -2.57 5.59 3.99
N GLU A 141 -3.16 4.48 3.54
CA GLU A 141 -4.52 4.07 3.89
C GLU A 141 -4.49 2.60 4.30
N ALA A 142 -5.06 2.28 5.46
CA ALA A 142 -5.15 0.92 5.99
C ALA A 142 -6.47 0.71 6.74
N PHE A 143 -6.93 -0.54 6.83
CA PHE A 143 -8.12 -0.85 7.63
C PHE A 143 -7.83 -0.74 9.12
N ARG A 144 -8.82 -0.21 9.86
CA ARG A 144 -8.81 -0.10 11.33
C ARG A 144 -9.73 -1.15 11.98
N PRO A 145 -9.64 -1.39 13.31
CA PRO A 145 -10.35 -2.48 13.98
C PRO A 145 -11.85 -2.53 13.75
N GLU A 146 -12.52 -1.40 13.55
CA GLU A 146 -13.97 -1.33 13.28
C GLU A 146 -14.36 -1.96 11.94
N GLN A 147 -13.39 -2.26 11.08
CA GLN A 147 -13.62 -3.01 9.83
C GLN A 147 -14.22 -4.40 10.09
N ILE A 148 -13.88 -5.05 11.22
CA ILE A 148 -14.45 -6.36 11.57
C ILE A 148 -15.99 -6.29 11.70
N ALA A 149 -16.50 -5.22 12.32
CA ALA A 149 -17.95 -5.01 12.40
C ALA A 149 -18.56 -4.74 11.02
N ARG A 150 -17.86 -4.01 10.14
CA ARG A 150 -18.30 -3.78 8.76
C ARG A 150 -18.34 -5.09 7.95
N GLN A 151 -17.34 -5.97 8.12
CA GLN A 151 -17.31 -7.29 7.49
C GLN A 151 -18.45 -8.19 7.98
N ALA A 152 -18.78 -8.16 9.27
CA ALA A 152 -19.92 -8.87 9.84
C ALA A 152 -21.26 -8.36 9.25
N ALA A 153 -21.32 -7.10 8.85
CA ALA A 153 -22.47 -6.49 8.17
C ALA A 153 -22.47 -6.66 6.64
N GLY A 154 -21.54 -7.47 6.09
CA GLY A 154 -21.50 -7.82 4.67
C GLY A 154 -20.51 -7.03 3.81
N ALA A 155 -19.75 -6.08 4.39
CA ALA A 155 -18.69 -5.40 3.65
C ALA A 155 -17.53 -6.35 3.31
N ARG A 156 -16.86 -6.08 2.18
CA ARG A 156 -15.68 -6.84 1.73
C ARG A 156 -14.45 -5.95 1.80
N GLY A 157 -13.36 -6.49 2.32
CA GLY A 157 -12.06 -5.83 2.41
C GLY A 157 -11.45 -5.92 3.80
N GLY A 158 -10.13 -5.94 3.84
CA GLY A 158 -9.31 -6.02 5.04
C GLY A 158 -9.15 -7.42 5.63
N PRO A 159 -8.12 -7.58 6.48
CA PRO A 159 -7.91 -8.80 7.23
C PRO A 159 -9.02 -9.04 8.25
N ARG A 160 -9.28 -10.32 8.57
CA ARG A 160 -10.21 -10.72 9.64
C ARG A 160 -9.51 -10.81 11.00
N ASP A 161 -8.19 -10.82 11.01
CA ASP A 161 -7.41 -10.78 12.25
C ASP A 161 -7.24 -9.33 12.71
N ALA A 162 -7.77 -9.04 13.90
CA ALA A 162 -7.68 -7.71 14.51
C ALA A 162 -6.24 -7.24 14.75
N ASN A 163 -5.28 -8.17 14.91
CA ASN A 163 -3.86 -7.86 15.11
C ASN A 163 -3.19 -7.29 13.86
N LEU A 164 -3.81 -7.42 12.70
CA LEU A 164 -3.35 -6.87 11.43
C LEU A 164 -3.98 -5.51 11.10
N LEU A 165 -4.91 -5.03 11.94
CA LEU A 165 -5.63 -3.77 11.72
C LEU A 165 -4.91 -2.62 12.45
N TYR A 166 -4.80 -1.47 11.79
CA TYR A 166 -3.98 -0.36 12.26
C TYR A 166 -4.82 0.66 13.05
N ARG A 167 -4.23 1.21 14.11
CA ARG A 167 -4.80 2.29 14.93
C ARG A 167 -4.01 3.57 14.69
N LEU A 168 -4.63 4.71 14.90
CA LEU A 168 -3.93 6.01 14.80
C LEU A 168 -2.74 6.09 15.74
N ASP A 169 -2.86 5.55 16.98
CA ASP A 169 -1.78 5.58 17.95
C ASP A 169 -0.59 4.71 17.54
N ASP A 170 -0.85 3.59 16.86
CA ASP A 170 0.19 2.75 16.25
C ASP A 170 0.99 3.55 15.21
N LEU A 171 0.28 4.25 14.31
CA LEU A 171 0.92 5.06 13.27
C LEU A 171 1.67 6.26 13.85
N ARG A 172 1.15 6.90 14.90
CA ARG A 172 1.86 7.97 15.62
C ARG A 172 3.19 7.49 16.23
N ALA A 173 3.16 6.28 16.82
CA ALA A 173 4.36 5.68 17.42
C ALA A 173 5.37 5.28 16.34
N ASP A 174 4.92 4.59 15.30
CA ASP A 174 5.78 4.05 14.23
C ASP A 174 6.45 5.17 13.42
N PHE A 175 5.76 6.28 13.19
CA PHE A 175 6.22 7.42 12.39
C PHE A 175 6.52 8.67 13.22
N CYS A 176 6.87 8.52 14.49
CA CYS A 176 7.15 9.65 15.40
C CYS A 176 8.29 10.59 14.93
N ALA A 177 9.13 10.13 14.00
CA ALA A 177 10.19 10.92 13.36
C ALA A 177 9.72 11.76 12.14
N LEU A 178 8.44 11.66 11.76
CA LEU A 178 7.85 12.39 10.64
C LEU A 178 6.83 13.42 11.12
N ASP A 179 6.71 14.54 10.39
CA ASP A 179 5.66 15.52 10.59
C ASP A 179 4.31 14.99 10.08
N ALA A 180 3.30 14.93 10.92
CA ALA A 180 1.95 14.56 10.50
C ALA A 180 1.25 15.76 9.85
N ILE A 181 1.03 15.69 8.52
CA ILE A 181 0.20 16.64 7.79
C ILE A 181 -1.28 16.26 7.93
N GLU A 182 -1.56 14.97 7.84
CA GLU A 182 -2.87 14.37 8.08
C GLU A 182 -2.68 13.04 8.81
N LEU A 183 -3.48 12.80 9.83
CA LEU A 183 -3.55 11.51 10.53
C LEU A 183 -4.94 11.38 11.13
N THR A 184 -5.80 10.60 10.50
CA THR A 184 -7.23 10.56 10.82
C THR A 184 -7.86 9.19 10.59
N ASP A 185 -8.93 8.92 11.32
CA ASP A 185 -9.88 7.85 11.03
C ASP A 185 -10.88 8.32 9.97
N ALA A 186 -11.28 7.41 9.10
CA ALA A 186 -12.33 7.69 8.13
C ALA A 186 -13.25 6.47 7.95
N ASP A 187 -14.52 6.76 7.69
CA ASP A 187 -15.48 5.81 7.14
C ASP A 187 -15.62 6.10 5.64
N VAL A 188 -15.55 5.06 4.82
CA VAL A 188 -15.52 5.17 3.36
C VAL A 188 -16.51 4.21 2.72
N ASP A 189 -16.90 4.50 1.50
CA ASP A 189 -17.63 3.58 0.65
C ASP A 189 -16.69 3.03 -0.41
N PHE A 190 -16.44 1.71 -0.35
CA PHE A 190 -15.58 1.04 -1.33
C PHE A 190 -16.38 0.56 -2.55
N ASP A 191 -15.80 0.82 -3.71
CA ASP A 191 -16.14 0.25 -5.00
C ASP A 191 -14.83 0.03 -5.80
N GLU A 192 -13.92 -0.76 -5.21
CA GLU A 192 -12.57 -1.00 -5.72
C GLU A 192 -12.38 -2.48 -6.01
N GLY A 193 -12.91 -2.93 -7.16
CA GLY A 193 -12.89 -4.33 -7.58
C GLY A 193 -13.75 -5.25 -6.71
N ALA A 194 -13.64 -6.57 -6.92
CA ALA A 194 -14.52 -7.55 -6.29
C ALA A 194 -14.29 -7.72 -4.78
N LEU A 195 -13.12 -7.35 -4.28
CA LEU A 195 -12.70 -7.60 -2.90
C LEU A 195 -12.71 -6.36 -1.99
N HIS A 196 -12.96 -5.17 -2.52
CA HIS A 196 -13.15 -3.94 -1.74
C HIS A 196 -14.51 -3.33 -2.09
N VAL A 197 -15.55 -3.75 -1.37
CA VAL A 197 -16.94 -3.37 -1.63
C VAL A 197 -17.67 -3.07 -0.33
N GLY A 198 -18.47 -1.99 -0.33
CA GLY A 198 -19.33 -1.59 0.79
C GLY A 198 -18.65 -0.68 1.79
N LYS A 199 -19.23 -0.56 2.99
CA LYS A 199 -18.71 0.35 4.03
C LYS A 199 -17.36 -0.10 4.57
N GLY A 200 -16.39 0.78 4.55
CA GLY A 200 -15.05 0.56 5.11
C GLY A 200 -14.74 1.48 6.27
N ALA A 201 -13.95 0.97 7.20
CA ALA A 201 -13.40 1.73 8.31
C ALA A 201 -11.86 1.74 8.16
N VAL A 202 -11.28 2.91 7.91
CA VAL A 202 -9.86 3.06 7.60
C VAL A 202 -9.17 4.11 8.48
N VAL A 203 -7.85 3.99 8.59
CA VAL A 203 -6.96 5.07 9.00
C VAL A 203 -6.28 5.64 7.77
N ARG A 204 -6.05 6.95 7.77
CA ARG A 204 -5.38 7.70 6.70
C ARG A 204 -4.24 8.51 7.28
N ALA A 205 -3.13 8.56 6.57
CA ALA A 205 -2.03 9.41 6.95
C ALA A 205 -1.33 10.04 5.73
N ILE A 206 -0.97 11.32 5.88
CA ILE A 206 0.04 12.01 5.09
C ILE A 206 1.10 12.46 6.09
N LEU A 207 2.29 11.90 5.94
CA LEU A 207 3.40 12.18 6.83
C LEU A 207 4.57 12.70 6.01
N ARG A 208 5.35 13.63 6.56
CA ARG A 208 6.49 14.24 5.86
C ARG A 208 7.76 14.06 6.67
N ARG A 209 8.83 13.65 6.00
CA ARG A 209 10.16 13.71 6.57
C ARG A 209 10.65 15.16 6.58
N ALA A 210 11.09 15.66 7.74
CA ALA A 210 11.70 16.99 7.89
C ALA A 210 12.97 17.13 7.04
#